data_5c285b54fdd372b471f10e5b5d916d4a
#
_entry.id   5c285b54fdd372b471f10e5b5d916d4a
#
_cell.length_a   1.000
_cell.length_b   1.000
_cell.length_c   1.000
_cell.angle_alpha   90.00
_cell.angle_beta   90.00
_cell.angle_gamma   90.00
#
_symmetry.space_group_name_H-M   'P 1'
#
loop_
_entity.id
_entity.type
_entity.pdbx_description
1 polymer ?
#
loop_
_entity_poly.entity_id
_entity_poly.type
_entity_poly.pdbx_seq_one_letter_code
_entity_poly.pdbx_strand_id
1 'polypeptide(L)'
;VVPNPDIIGREKILKVHIRKVPISSDVDVRAIARGTPGFSGADLANIVNEAALLAARRGLKLVSNAEFEDSKDKVMMGPERRSMVMTEEERTLTAYHEAGHALVSLNYSSSDPIHKATIIPRGRALGMVMRLPERDQISITREKMFANLAVAMGGRIAEEEVFGYDKVTSGASSDIKQATDLARAMVMQYGMSEKLGFLSYGDNEEEVFLGRSVARTQSMSEETQKQVDAEVKVIVDKSYKNAEKIIKDKRKAVSYTHLRAHETRT
;
A
#
# COMPACT_ATOMS: atom_id res chain seq x y z
N VAL A 1 -18.29 -8.38 -17.86
CA VAL A 1 -17.64 -7.75 -16.70
C VAL A 1 -17.55 -6.25 -16.96
N VAL A 2 -18.02 -5.41 -16.02
CA VAL A 2 -17.88 -3.95 -16.09
C VAL A 2 -16.60 -3.57 -15.37
N PRO A 3 -15.59 -2.99 -16.05
CA PRO A 3 -14.35 -2.61 -15.40
C PRO A 3 -14.55 -1.41 -14.46
N ASN A 4 -13.63 -1.24 -13.51
CA ASN A 4 -13.61 -0.04 -12.68
C ASN A 4 -13.34 1.21 -13.53
N PRO A 5 -13.92 2.37 -13.15
CA PRO A 5 -13.79 3.59 -13.93
C PRO A 5 -12.36 4.17 -13.86
N ASP A 6 -11.92 4.78 -14.95
CA ASP A 6 -10.71 5.61 -14.99
C ASP A 6 -10.88 6.94 -14.23
N ILE A 7 -9.83 7.74 -14.12
CA ILE A 7 -9.87 9.05 -13.44
C ILE A 7 -11.03 9.93 -13.93
N ILE A 8 -11.27 9.98 -15.23
CA ILE A 8 -12.34 10.82 -15.81
C ILE A 8 -13.71 10.27 -15.44
N GLY A 9 -13.87 8.95 -15.51
CA GLY A 9 -15.07 8.25 -15.06
C GLY A 9 -15.34 8.49 -13.58
N ARG A 10 -14.32 8.33 -12.71
CA ARG A 10 -14.44 8.59 -11.28
C ARG A 10 -14.85 10.04 -10.99
N GLU A 11 -14.25 11.01 -11.66
CA GLU A 11 -14.64 12.42 -11.51
C GLU A 11 -16.12 12.66 -11.88
N LYS A 12 -16.59 12.07 -12.98
CA LYS A 12 -18.00 12.17 -13.39
C LYS A 12 -18.94 11.51 -12.37
N ILE A 13 -18.61 10.34 -11.86
CA ILE A 13 -19.39 9.63 -10.84
C ILE A 13 -19.46 10.43 -9.56
N LEU A 14 -18.31 10.94 -9.06
CA LEU A 14 -18.28 11.81 -7.89
C LEU A 14 -19.18 13.04 -8.08
N LYS A 15 -19.12 13.73 -9.22
CA LYS A 15 -19.99 14.88 -9.54
C LYS A 15 -21.49 14.55 -9.47
N VAL A 16 -21.89 13.33 -9.82
CA VAL A 16 -23.28 12.88 -9.70
C VAL A 16 -23.68 12.74 -8.22
N HIS A 17 -22.85 12.08 -7.42
CA HIS A 17 -23.16 11.82 -6.01
C HIS A 17 -23.10 13.08 -5.14
N ILE A 18 -22.18 14.00 -5.42
CA ILE A 18 -22.01 15.28 -4.71
C ILE A 18 -23.20 16.22 -4.89
N ARG A 19 -23.98 16.12 -5.98
CA ARG A 19 -25.14 17.02 -6.24
C ARG A 19 -26.15 17.11 -5.08
N LYS A 20 -26.25 16.09 -4.27
CA LYS A 20 -27.19 16.00 -3.15
C LYS A 20 -26.57 16.39 -1.80
N VAL A 21 -25.32 16.82 -1.80
CA VAL A 21 -24.55 17.11 -0.59
C VAL A 21 -24.10 18.57 -0.61
N PRO A 22 -24.34 19.36 0.45
CA PRO A 22 -23.86 20.73 0.53
C PRO A 22 -22.32 20.72 0.70
N ILE A 23 -21.59 21.02 -0.38
CA ILE A 23 -20.13 21.08 -0.38
C ILE A 23 -19.59 22.50 -0.27
N SER A 24 -18.42 22.64 0.32
CA SER A 24 -17.65 23.87 0.37
C SER A 24 -16.92 24.14 -0.96
N SER A 25 -16.56 25.39 -1.21
CA SER A 25 -15.86 25.80 -2.43
C SER A 25 -14.42 25.31 -2.55
N ASP A 26 -13.84 24.79 -1.45
CA ASP A 26 -12.48 24.21 -1.41
C ASP A 26 -12.40 22.76 -1.93
N VAL A 27 -13.56 22.14 -2.21
CA VAL A 27 -13.60 20.73 -2.64
C VAL A 27 -13.14 20.59 -4.09
N ASP A 28 -11.97 19.91 -4.26
CA ASP A 28 -11.45 19.53 -5.57
C ASP A 28 -11.85 18.09 -5.92
N VAL A 29 -12.94 17.96 -6.67
CA VAL A 29 -13.47 16.65 -7.11
C VAL A 29 -12.46 15.87 -7.96
N ARG A 30 -11.62 16.58 -8.73
CA ARG A 30 -10.59 15.95 -9.55
C ARG A 30 -9.45 15.41 -8.70
N ALA A 31 -9.06 16.11 -7.64
CA ALA A 31 -8.08 15.61 -6.67
C ALA A 31 -8.59 14.35 -5.96
N ILE A 32 -9.87 14.34 -5.56
CA ILE A 32 -10.52 13.16 -4.97
C ILE A 32 -10.50 11.99 -5.95
N ALA A 33 -10.85 12.22 -7.23
CA ALA A 33 -10.83 11.17 -8.26
C ALA A 33 -9.42 10.61 -8.51
N ARG A 34 -8.37 11.45 -8.47
CA ARG A 34 -6.98 11.00 -8.55
C ARG A 34 -6.57 10.16 -7.34
N GLY A 35 -7.03 10.56 -6.16
CA GLY A 35 -6.72 9.88 -4.89
C GLY A 35 -7.49 8.58 -4.65
N THR A 36 -8.30 8.10 -5.62
CA THR A 36 -9.15 6.91 -5.50
C THR A 36 -8.92 5.91 -6.64
N PRO A 37 -7.66 5.50 -6.93
CA PRO A 37 -7.39 4.53 -8.00
C PRO A 37 -8.06 3.19 -7.68
N GLY A 38 -8.65 2.55 -8.71
CA GLY A 38 -9.30 1.25 -8.58
C GLY A 38 -10.67 1.24 -7.91
N PHE A 39 -11.21 2.40 -7.51
CA PHE A 39 -12.52 2.47 -6.88
C PHE A 39 -13.65 2.25 -7.88
N SER A 40 -14.62 1.44 -7.47
CA SER A 40 -15.88 1.27 -8.17
C SER A 40 -16.81 2.47 -7.96
N GLY A 41 -17.89 2.54 -8.74
CA GLY A 41 -18.93 3.55 -8.52
C GLY A 41 -19.56 3.49 -7.12
N ALA A 42 -19.67 2.30 -6.53
CA ALA A 42 -20.18 2.11 -5.17
C ALA A 42 -19.20 2.66 -4.11
N ASP A 43 -17.89 2.44 -4.28
CA ASP A 43 -16.88 2.97 -3.36
C ASP A 43 -16.86 4.51 -3.39
N LEU A 44 -16.99 5.12 -4.58
CA LEU A 44 -17.07 6.56 -4.74
C LEU A 44 -18.34 7.15 -4.11
N ALA A 45 -19.48 6.48 -4.27
CA ALA A 45 -20.71 6.86 -3.57
C ALA A 45 -20.54 6.80 -2.05
N ASN A 46 -19.86 5.74 -1.55
CA ASN A 46 -19.58 5.58 -0.13
C ASN A 46 -18.67 6.69 0.41
N ILE A 47 -17.63 7.11 -0.34
CA ILE A 47 -16.79 8.25 0.08
C ILE A 47 -17.64 9.52 0.28
N VAL A 48 -18.52 9.83 -0.66
CA VAL A 48 -19.40 11.02 -0.55
C VAL A 48 -20.32 10.92 0.65
N ASN A 49 -20.91 9.75 0.89
CA ASN A 49 -21.77 9.51 2.04
C ASN A 49 -20.99 9.62 3.37
N GLU A 50 -19.80 9.02 3.46
CA GLU A 50 -18.98 9.09 4.66
C GLU A 50 -18.49 10.51 4.94
N ALA A 51 -18.14 11.30 3.91
CA ALA A 51 -17.76 12.70 4.07
C ALA A 51 -18.91 13.53 4.63
N ALA A 52 -20.14 13.31 4.14
CA ALA A 52 -21.34 13.97 4.66
C ALA A 52 -21.62 13.57 6.13
N LEU A 53 -21.46 12.28 6.48
CA LEU A 53 -21.60 11.81 7.85
C LEU A 53 -20.55 12.40 8.79
N LEU A 54 -19.30 12.54 8.33
CA LEU A 54 -18.23 13.19 9.10
C LEU A 54 -18.51 14.66 9.35
N ALA A 55 -18.94 15.39 8.32
CA ALA A 55 -19.35 16.79 8.47
C ALA A 55 -20.49 16.95 9.47
N ALA A 56 -21.52 16.10 9.39
CA ALA A 56 -22.64 16.12 10.33
C ALA A 56 -22.18 15.86 11.78
N ARG A 57 -21.32 14.88 11.99
CA ARG A 57 -20.75 14.57 13.33
C ARG A 57 -19.92 15.73 13.90
N ARG A 58 -19.29 16.53 13.03
CA ARG A 58 -18.50 17.70 13.40
C ARG A 58 -19.37 18.97 13.54
N GLY A 59 -20.66 18.87 13.31
CA GLY A 59 -21.59 20.01 13.35
C GLY A 59 -21.39 21.01 12.21
N LEU A 60 -20.75 20.60 11.11
CA LEU A 60 -20.48 21.45 9.95
C LEU A 60 -21.71 21.52 9.04
N LYS A 61 -21.95 22.69 8.45
CA LYS A 61 -23.05 22.93 7.48
C LYS A 61 -22.67 22.53 6.06
N LEU A 62 -21.38 22.52 5.75
CA LEU A 62 -20.83 22.19 4.44
C LEU A 62 -19.78 21.11 4.59
N VAL A 63 -19.67 20.23 3.60
CA VAL A 63 -18.62 19.21 3.53
C VAL A 63 -17.41 19.83 2.84
N SER A 64 -16.28 19.89 3.52
CA SER A 64 -15.03 20.44 3.00
C SER A 64 -14.12 19.35 2.42
N ASN A 65 -13.03 19.77 1.81
CA ASN A 65 -12.01 18.85 1.31
C ASN A 65 -11.42 17.95 2.44
N ALA A 66 -11.36 18.47 3.67
CA ALA A 66 -10.88 17.71 4.83
C ALA A 66 -11.77 16.51 5.14
N GLU A 67 -13.10 16.66 5.10
CA GLU A 67 -14.03 15.53 5.31
C GLU A 67 -13.92 14.50 4.19
N PHE A 68 -13.67 14.91 2.94
CA PHE A 68 -13.41 13.99 1.83
C PHE A 68 -12.10 13.21 2.02
N GLU A 69 -11.02 13.85 2.46
CA GLU A 69 -9.76 13.18 2.74
C GLU A 69 -9.92 12.17 3.89
N ASP A 70 -10.57 12.55 4.99
CA ASP A 70 -10.83 11.66 6.11
C ASP A 70 -11.75 10.49 5.73
N SER A 71 -12.75 10.72 4.87
CA SER A 71 -13.63 9.67 4.39
C SER A 71 -12.89 8.69 3.47
N LYS A 72 -12.02 9.20 2.61
CA LYS A 72 -11.14 8.40 1.76
C LYS A 72 -10.25 7.50 2.61
N ASP A 73 -9.59 8.07 3.61
CA ASP A 73 -8.79 7.32 4.57
C ASP A 73 -9.60 6.21 5.26
N LYS A 74 -10.81 6.54 5.71
CA LYS A 74 -11.70 5.58 6.36
C LYS A 74 -12.12 4.44 5.43
N VAL A 75 -12.43 4.74 4.17
CA VAL A 75 -12.86 3.73 3.19
C VAL A 75 -11.67 2.85 2.76
N MET A 76 -10.49 3.43 2.55
CA MET A 76 -9.30 2.71 2.09
C MET A 76 -8.62 1.91 3.20
N MET A 77 -8.53 2.45 4.41
CA MET A 77 -7.71 1.92 5.51
C MET A 77 -8.55 1.43 6.71
N GLY A 78 -9.84 1.70 6.71
CA GLY A 78 -10.70 1.46 7.86
C GLY A 78 -10.74 2.62 8.87
N PRO A 79 -11.61 2.51 9.88
CA PRO A 79 -11.77 3.55 10.90
C PRO A 79 -10.52 3.66 11.78
N GLU A 80 -10.27 4.87 12.29
CA GLU A 80 -9.25 5.10 13.32
C GLU A 80 -9.54 4.30 14.59
N ARG A 81 -8.52 3.67 15.13
CA ARG A 81 -8.61 2.93 16.40
C ARG A 81 -8.20 3.85 17.56
N ARG A 82 -9.04 4.84 17.85
CA ARG A 82 -8.75 5.87 18.88
C ARG A 82 -8.61 5.31 20.30
N SER A 83 -9.24 4.17 20.57
CA SER A 83 -9.12 3.48 21.87
C SER A 83 -7.85 2.65 22.03
N MET A 84 -7.07 2.49 20.96
CA MET A 84 -5.80 1.78 21.02
C MET A 84 -4.71 2.70 21.58
N VAL A 85 -4.33 2.45 22.81
CA VAL A 85 -3.22 3.15 23.44
C VAL A 85 -1.93 2.41 23.10
N MET A 86 -1.08 3.06 22.32
CA MET A 86 0.28 2.58 22.04
C MET A 86 1.23 3.14 23.10
N THR A 87 2.17 2.32 23.56
CA THR A 87 3.29 2.80 24.36
C THR A 87 4.20 3.72 23.54
N GLU A 88 5.02 4.54 24.20
CA GLU A 88 5.98 5.40 23.50
C GLU A 88 7.01 4.57 22.70
N GLU A 89 7.38 3.39 23.20
CA GLU A 89 8.26 2.46 22.47
C GLU A 89 7.61 1.95 21.20
N GLU A 90 6.34 1.52 21.27
CA GLU A 90 5.58 1.05 20.08
C GLU A 90 5.36 2.17 19.05
N ARG A 91 5.08 3.38 19.53
CA ARG A 91 4.94 4.57 18.65
C ARG A 91 6.25 4.90 17.95
N THR A 92 7.35 4.90 18.70
CA THR A 92 8.68 5.16 18.16
C THR A 92 9.06 4.10 17.14
N LEU A 93 8.87 2.82 17.45
CA LEU A 93 9.14 1.71 16.54
C LEU A 93 8.31 1.83 15.26
N THR A 94 7.00 2.06 15.39
CA THR A 94 6.11 2.26 14.24
C THR A 94 6.55 3.46 13.39
N ALA A 95 6.94 4.56 14.02
CA ALA A 95 7.39 5.75 13.30
C ALA A 95 8.68 5.49 12.49
N TYR A 96 9.62 4.74 13.03
CA TYR A 96 10.82 4.33 12.29
C TYR A 96 10.49 3.35 11.16
N HIS A 97 9.58 2.41 11.40
CA HIS A 97 9.10 1.47 10.39
C HIS A 97 8.52 2.22 9.17
N GLU A 98 7.57 3.13 9.41
CA GLU A 98 6.97 3.92 8.35
C GLU A 98 7.96 4.88 7.68
N ALA A 99 8.89 5.47 8.46
CA ALA A 99 9.96 6.29 7.91
C ALA A 99 10.88 5.48 6.98
N GLY A 100 11.11 4.21 7.27
CA GLY A 100 11.83 3.29 6.40
C GLY A 100 11.17 3.11 5.04
N HIS A 101 9.87 2.82 5.02
CA HIS A 101 9.10 2.74 3.77
C HIS A 101 9.15 4.05 2.98
N ALA A 102 8.92 5.18 3.66
CA ALA A 102 8.94 6.49 3.03
C ALA A 102 10.31 6.82 2.43
N LEU A 103 11.38 6.59 3.18
CA LEU A 103 12.73 6.90 2.72
C LEU A 103 13.13 6.07 1.49
N VAL A 104 12.85 4.77 1.51
CA VAL A 104 13.13 3.91 0.35
C VAL A 104 12.30 4.36 -0.86
N SER A 105 11.01 4.66 -0.66
CA SER A 105 10.13 5.16 -1.73
C SER A 105 10.67 6.44 -2.38
N LEU A 106 11.11 7.41 -1.60
CA LEU A 106 11.67 8.68 -2.09
C LEU A 106 12.99 8.53 -2.87
N ASN A 107 13.66 7.38 -2.73
CA ASN A 107 14.92 7.10 -3.40
C ASN A 107 14.80 6.23 -4.66
N TYR A 108 13.57 5.88 -5.05
CA TYR A 108 13.26 5.21 -6.29
C TYR A 108 12.42 6.12 -7.19
N SER A 109 12.97 6.53 -8.33
CA SER A 109 12.26 7.35 -9.33
C SER A 109 11.05 6.65 -9.94
N SER A 110 11.06 5.29 -9.95
CA SER A 110 9.97 4.45 -10.42
C SER A 110 8.90 4.17 -9.35
N SER A 111 9.09 4.63 -8.10
CA SER A 111 8.09 4.53 -7.05
C SER A 111 6.97 5.55 -7.25
N ASP A 112 5.73 5.17 -6.88
CA ASP A 112 4.64 6.14 -6.84
C ASP A 112 4.91 7.23 -5.78
N PRO A 113 4.46 8.48 -6.01
CA PRO A 113 4.60 9.54 -5.03
C PRO A 113 3.94 9.20 -3.70
N ILE A 114 4.59 9.59 -2.61
CA ILE A 114 4.00 9.49 -1.27
C ILE A 114 2.88 10.51 -1.16
N HIS A 115 1.68 10.03 -0.87
CA HIS A 115 0.53 10.85 -0.61
C HIS A 115 0.42 11.18 0.90
N LYS A 116 0.65 10.18 1.75
CA LYS A 116 0.49 10.32 3.21
C LYS A 116 1.36 9.30 3.93
N ALA A 117 1.95 9.72 5.05
CA ALA A 117 2.53 8.83 6.05
C ALA A 117 1.86 9.10 7.40
N THR A 118 1.54 8.06 8.14
CA THR A 118 0.83 8.18 9.44
C THR A 118 1.21 7.04 10.37
N ILE A 119 1.24 7.33 11.67
CA ILE A 119 1.35 6.35 12.75
C ILE A 119 0.03 6.22 13.54
N ILE A 120 -1.07 6.75 13.00
CA ILE A 120 -2.40 6.59 13.60
C ILE A 120 -2.90 5.19 13.25
N PRO A 121 -3.20 4.33 14.25
CA PRO A 121 -3.68 2.99 13.99
C PRO A 121 -5.03 2.99 13.25
N ARG A 122 -5.11 2.24 12.15
CA ARG A 122 -6.34 2.05 11.36
C ARG A 122 -6.50 0.58 10.98
N GLY A 123 -7.70 0.04 11.14
CA GLY A 123 -7.95 -1.37 10.85
C GLY A 123 -6.97 -2.29 11.60
N ARG A 124 -6.11 -3.00 10.88
CA ARG A 124 -5.05 -3.86 11.45
C ARG A 124 -3.66 -3.22 11.44
N ALA A 125 -3.49 -2.09 10.77
CA ALA A 125 -2.21 -1.40 10.67
C ALA A 125 -1.99 -0.45 11.84
N LEU A 126 -0.77 -0.39 12.36
CA LEU A 126 -0.34 0.56 13.40
C LEU A 126 0.10 1.90 12.81
N GLY A 127 0.64 1.85 11.61
CA GLY A 127 1.01 2.98 10.77
C GLY A 127 0.84 2.63 9.30
N MET A 128 1.12 3.58 8.41
CA MET A 128 1.06 3.36 6.97
C MET A 128 1.77 4.48 6.20
N VAL A 129 2.44 4.10 5.14
CA VAL A 129 2.85 5.00 4.05
C VAL A 129 1.98 4.73 2.83
N MET A 130 1.08 5.66 2.53
CA MET A 130 0.24 5.59 1.34
C MET A 130 0.95 6.23 0.16
N ARG A 131 1.06 5.49 -0.93
CA ARG A 131 1.58 5.96 -2.22
C ARG A 131 0.43 5.93 -3.23
N LEU A 132 0.29 6.97 -4.01
CA LEU A 132 -0.76 7.06 -5.03
C LEU A 132 -0.13 7.32 -6.39
N PRO A 133 -0.50 6.57 -7.43
CA PRO A 133 -0.03 6.81 -8.78
C PRO A 133 -0.59 8.14 -9.30
N GLU A 134 0.22 8.87 -10.07
CA GLU A 134 -0.22 10.13 -10.71
C GLU A 134 -1.32 9.92 -11.78
N ARG A 135 -1.39 8.71 -12.31
CA ARG A 135 -2.36 8.29 -13.35
C ARG A 135 -2.75 6.83 -13.16
N ASP A 136 -3.87 6.43 -13.71
CA ASP A 136 -4.26 5.03 -13.74
C ASP A 136 -3.22 4.22 -14.53
N GLN A 137 -2.81 3.09 -13.97
CA GLN A 137 -1.78 2.22 -14.52
C GLN A 137 -2.42 0.97 -15.10
N ILE A 138 -2.17 0.73 -16.37
CA ILE A 138 -2.65 -0.47 -17.08
C ILE A 138 -1.65 -1.62 -16.89
N SER A 139 -0.35 -1.30 -16.77
CA SER A 139 0.71 -2.28 -16.57
C SER A 139 1.78 -1.72 -15.64
N ILE A 140 2.53 -2.59 -14.99
CA ILE A 140 3.61 -2.25 -14.07
C ILE A 140 4.92 -2.76 -14.66
N THR A 141 5.91 -1.87 -14.77
CA THR A 141 7.24 -2.23 -15.28
C THR A 141 8.01 -3.07 -14.26
N ARG A 142 8.96 -3.88 -14.74
CA ARG A 142 9.87 -4.67 -13.90
C ARG A 142 10.62 -3.76 -12.90
N GLU A 143 11.08 -2.59 -13.34
CA GLU A 143 11.75 -1.61 -12.48
C GLU A 143 10.86 -1.16 -11.33
N LYS A 144 9.59 -0.85 -11.60
CA LYS A 144 8.62 -0.46 -10.57
C LYS A 144 8.29 -1.60 -9.61
N MET A 145 8.27 -2.84 -10.09
CA MET A 145 8.09 -4.01 -9.22
C MET A 145 9.27 -4.15 -8.24
N PHE A 146 10.51 -3.97 -8.71
CA PHE A 146 11.68 -3.96 -7.82
C PHE A 146 11.65 -2.79 -6.83
N ALA A 147 11.19 -1.61 -7.24
CA ALA A 147 10.98 -0.50 -6.31
C ALA A 147 9.95 -0.85 -5.23
N ASN A 148 8.83 -1.45 -5.60
CA ASN A 148 7.80 -1.89 -4.65
C ASN A 148 8.32 -2.93 -3.67
N LEU A 149 9.12 -3.91 -4.14
CA LEU A 149 9.77 -4.89 -3.28
C LEU A 149 10.73 -4.23 -2.28
N ALA A 150 11.57 -3.30 -2.75
CA ALA A 150 12.50 -2.59 -1.89
C ALA A 150 11.76 -1.72 -0.85
N VAL A 151 10.71 -1.02 -1.26
CA VAL A 151 9.86 -0.24 -0.35
C VAL A 151 9.23 -1.12 0.73
N ALA A 152 8.70 -2.29 0.36
CA ALA A 152 8.13 -3.23 1.32
C ALA A 152 9.16 -3.69 2.39
N MET A 153 10.44 -3.84 2.02
CA MET A 153 11.49 -4.19 2.98
C MET A 153 11.93 -3.02 3.87
N GLY A 154 11.60 -1.77 3.49
CA GLY A 154 12.07 -0.55 4.14
C GLY A 154 11.76 -0.48 5.62
N GLY A 155 10.53 -0.83 6.04
CA GLY A 155 10.11 -0.82 7.43
C GLY A 155 10.94 -1.77 8.30
N ARG A 156 11.07 -3.03 7.88
CA ARG A 156 11.87 -4.03 8.59
C ARG A 156 13.33 -3.62 8.74
N ILE A 157 13.93 -3.12 7.68
CA ILE A 157 15.35 -2.69 7.70
C ILE A 157 15.53 -1.49 8.63
N ALA A 158 14.58 -0.55 8.66
CA ALA A 158 14.65 0.57 9.60
C ALA A 158 14.58 0.11 11.06
N GLU A 159 13.75 -0.88 11.39
CA GLU A 159 13.74 -1.50 12.72
C GLU A 159 15.11 -2.12 13.06
N GLU A 160 15.69 -2.91 12.16
CA GLU A 160 16.99 -3.56 12.36
C GLU A 160 18.13 -2.56 12.59
N GLU A 161 18.18 -1.50 11.77
CA GLU A 161 19.24 -0.49 11.84
C GLU A 161 19.17 0.41 13.09
N VAL A 162 17.97 0.62 13.62
CA VAL A 162 17.77 1.53 14.77
C VAL A 162 17.77 0.78 16.08
N PHE A 163 17.09 -0.36 16.16
CA PHE A 163 16.88 -1.10 17.42
C PHE A 163 17.71 -2.38 17.51
N GLY A 164 18.31 -2.84 16.43
CA GLY A 164 19.04 -4.09 16.32
C GLY A 164 18.14 -5.28 16.01
N TYR A 165 18.77 -6.35 15.49
CA TYR A 165 18.06 -7.54 15.00
C TYR A 165 17.16 -8.22 16.04
N ASP A 166 17.60 -8.26 17.31
CA ASP A 166 16.84 -8.94 18.38
C ASP A 166 15.58 -8.20 18.80
N LYS A 167 15.44 -6.91 18.39
CA LYS A 167 14.28 -6.07 18.73
C LYS A 167 13.32 -5.83 17.57
N VAL A 168 13.54 -6.50 16.44
CA VAL A 168 12.60 -6.41 15.32
C VAL A 168 11.28 -7.09 15.66
N THR A 169 10.19 -6.58 15.09
CA THR A 169 8.86 -7.05 15.44
C THR A 169 8.21 -7.87 14.33
N SER A 170 7.09 -8.51 14.66
CA SER A 170 6.23 -9.16 13.68
C SER A 170 5.44 -8.17 12.82
N GLY A 171 5.57 -6.86 13.06
CA GLY A 171 4.84 -5.80 12.33
C GLY A 171 5.06 -5.86 10.81
N ALA A 172 6.28 -6.20 10.39
CA ALA A 172 6.62 -6.35 8.98
C ALA A 172 6.04 -7.61 8.27
N SER A 173 5.22 -8.41 8.95
CA SER A 173 4.73 -9.69 8.38
C SER A 173 3.91 -9.49 7.10
N SER A 174 3.09 -8.43 7.03
CA SER A 174 2.31 -8.08 5.84
C SER A 174 3.20 -7.65 4.68
N ASP A 175 4.24 -6.87 4.95
CA ASP A 175 5.19 -6.38 3.95
C ASP A 175 6.01 -7.51 3.36
N ILE A 176 6.49 -8.41 4.22
CA ILE A 176 7.22 -9.61 3.81
C ILE A 176 6.32 -10.50 2.94
N LYS A 177 5.05 -10.66 3.33
CA LYS A 177 4.08 -11.43 2.53
C LYS A 177 3.85 -10.77 1.17
N GLN A 178 3.55 -9.48 1.12
CA GLN A 178 3.34 -8.75 -0.14
C GLN A 178 4.56 -8.84 -1.07
N ALA A 179 5.76 -8.67 -0.52
CA ALA A 179 6.98 -8.79 -1.29
C ALA A 179 7.18 -10.22 -1.84
N THR A 180 6.89 -11.23 -1.03
CA THR A 180 6.97 -12.63 -1.46
C THR A 180 5.97 -12.93 -2.58
N ASP A 181 4.71 -12.49 -2.42
CA ASP A 181 3.65 -12.69 -3.40
C ASP A 181 3.99 -11.97 -4.73
N LEU A 182 4.51 -10.74 -4.68
CA LEU A 182 4.96 -10.01 -5.86
C LEU A 182 6.15 -10.69 -6.55
N ALA A 183 7.15 -11.11 -5.80
CA ALA A 183 8.31 -11.82 -6.35
C ALA A 183 7.89 -13.16 -6.99
N ARG A 184 6.95 -13.89 -6.40
CA ARG A 184 6.36 -15.09 -7.00
C ARG A 184 5.65 -14.79 -8.30
N ALA A 185 4.83 -13.73 -8.35
CA ALA A 185 4.15 -13.33 -9.58
C ALA A 185 5.15 -12.95 -10.68
N MET A 186 6.25 -12.25 -10.33
CA MET A 186 7.32 -11.92 -11.28
C MET A 186 7.95 -13.16 -11.90
N VAL A 187 8.19 -14.21 -11.10
CA VAL A 187 8.80 -15.46 -11.56
C VAL A 187 7.80 -16.33 -12.29
N MET A 188 6.62 -16.55 -11.71
CA MET A 188 5.69 -17.59 -12.14
C MET A 188 4.70 -17.11 -13.22
N GLN A 189 4.32 -15.82 -13.19
CA GLN A 189 3.26 -15.29 -14.06
C GLN A 189 3.79 -14.35 -15.15
N TYR A 190 4.81 -13.55 -14.82
CA TYR A 190 5.27 -12.49 -15.72
C TYR A 190 6.54 -12.84 -16.49
N GLY A 191 7.11 -14.04 -16.29
CA GLY A 191 8.31 -14.50 -17.00
C GLY A 191 9.53 -13.59 -16.77
N MET A 192 9.69 -13.04 -15.56
CA MET A 192 10.75 -12.08 -15.23
C MET A 192 12.00 -12.72 -14.59
N SER A 193 12.08 -14.05 -14.56
CA SER A 193 13.29 -14.79 -14.18
C SER A 193 14.11 -15.13 -15.41
N GLU A 194 15.41 -14.84 -15.36
CA GLU A 194 16.33 -15.19 -16.46
C GLU A 194 16.57 -16.70 -16.56
N LYS A 195 16.48 -17.43 -15.44
CA LYS A 195 16.69 -18.88 -15.42
C LYS A 195 15.47 -19.69 -15.86
N LEU A 196 14.28 -19.22 -15.48
CA LEU A 196 13.03 -19.93 -15.77
C LEU A 196 12.38 -19.47 -17.08
N GLY A 197 12.86 -18.36 -17.64
CA GLY A 197 12.42 -17.87 -18.97
C GLY A 197 10.99 -17.36 -18.99
N PHE A 198 10.40 -17.39 -20.20
CA PHE A 198 9.07 -16.80 -20.47
C PHE A 198 7.97 -17.87 -20.40
N LEU A 199 7.95 -18.63 -19.32
CA LEU A 199 6.93 -19.65 -19.06
C LEU A 199 6.02 -19.20 -17.93
N SER A 200 4.74 -19.56 -18.02
CA SER A 200 3.80 -19.40 -16.91
C SER A 200 3.74 -20.69 -16.11
N TYR A 201 4.09 -20.60 -14.84
CA TYR A 201 4.10 -21.71 -13.89
C TYR A 201 2.90 -21.67 -12.93
N GLY A 202 1.93 -20.78 -13.17
CA GLY A 202 0.72 -20.67 -12.35
C GLY A 202 -0.24 -21.82 -12.62
N ASP A 203 -0.93 -22.27 -11.58
CA ASP A 203 -2.11 -23.09 -11.75
C ASP A 203 -3.12 -22.25 -12.53
N ASN A 204 -3.75 -22.84 -13.55
CA ASN A 204 -4.95 -22.28 -14.13
C ASN A 204 -5.98 -22.21 -12.98
N GLU A 205 -6.22 -21.02 -12.45
CA GLU A 205 -7.42 -20.75 -11.67
C GLU A 205 -8.60 -20.85 -12.65
N GLU A 206 -8.92 -22.06 -13.09
CA GLU A 206 -10.25 -22.33 -13.61
C GLU A 206 -11.20 -22.08 -12.45
N GLU A 207 -12.08 -21.11 -12.65
CA GLU A 207 -13.11 -20.68 -11.72
C GLU A 207 -13.70 -21.90 -11.00
N VAL A 208 -13.49 -21.99 -9.70
CA VAL A 208 -14.14 -22.97 -8.84
C VAL A 208 -15.60 -22.57 -8.74
N PHE A 209 -16.35 -22.92 -9.79
CA PHE A 209 -17.80 -22.87 -9.73
C PHE A 209 -18.27 -24.14 -9.01
N LEU A 210 -18.95 -23.96 -7.89
CA LEU A 210 -19.61 -24.99 -7.09
C LEU A 210 -18.72 -25.91 -6.21
N GLY A 211 -18.30 -25.43 -5.04
CA GLY A 211 -18.38 -26.23 -3.80
C GLY A 211 -17.59 -27.56 -3.71
N ARG A 212 -16.76 -27.90 -4.68
CA ARG A 212 -15.88 -29.06 -4.64
C ARG A 212 -14.44 -28.60 -4.55
N SER A 213 -13.80 -28.87 -3.43
CA SER A 213 -12.36 -28.84 -3.32
C SER A 213 -11.77 -29.93 -4.25
N VAL A 214 -11.45 -29.55 -5.48
CA VAL A 214 -10.63 -30.42 -6.34
C VAL A 214 -9.25 -30.44 -5.74
N ALA A 215 -8.72 -31.63 -5.47
CA ALA A 215 -7.35 -31.81 -5.02
C ALA A 215 -6.44 -31.01 -5.97
N ARG A 216 -5.67 -30.04 -5.43
CA ARG A 216 -4.67 -29.29 -6.20
C ARG A 216 -3.71 -30.29 -6.82
N THR A 217 -3.86 -30.52 -8.09
CA THR A 217 -2.86 -31.25 -8.86
C THR A 217 -1.66 -30.33 -8.98
N GLN A 218 -0.55 -30.71 -8.38
CA GLN A 218 0.70 -29.98 -8.48
C GLN A 218 1.12 -29.95 -9.95
N SER A 219 0.97 -28.82 -10.63
CA SER A 219 1.22 -28.65 -12.07
C SER A 219 2.71 -28.55 -12.41
N MET A 220 3.59 -28.55 -11.38
CA MET A 220 5.04 -28.42 -11.52
C MET A 220 5.79 -29.60 -10.92
N SER A 221 6.94 -29.96 -11.51
CA SER A 221 7.87 -30.91 -10.91
C SER A 221 8.52 -30.34 -9.65
N GLU A 222 8.94 -31.18 -8.71
CA GLU A 222 9.66 -30.73 -7.51
C GLU A 222 10.93 -29.94 -7.85
N GLU A 223 11.61 -30.30 -8.94
CA GLU A 223 12.80 -29.58 -9.41
C GLU A 223 12.47 -28.17 -9.86
N THR A 224 11.40 -28.00 -10.64
CA THR A 224 10.92 -26.67 -11.05
C THR A 224 10.50 -25.85 -9.85
N GLN A 225 9.81 -26.45 -8.87
CA GLN A 225 9.41 -25.74 -7.65
C GLN A 225 10.63 -25.23 -6.86
N LYS A 226 11.69 -26.03 -6.71
CA LYS A 226 12.94 -25.59 -6.07
C LYS A 226 13.60 -24.45 -6.82
N GLN A 227 13.58 -24.45 -8.14
CA GLN A 227 14.11 -23.37 -8.97
C GLN A 227 13.27 -22.08 -8.81
N VAL A 228 11.95 -22.20 -8.79
CA VAL A 228 11.04 -21.06 -8.52
C VAL A 228 11.35 -20.45 -7.15
N ASP A 229 11.43 -21.25 -6.10
CA ASP A 229 11.71 -20.77 -4.74
C ASP A 229 13.10 -20.12 -4.64
N ALA A 230 14.10 -20.65 -5.33
CA ALA A 230 15.43 -20.05 -5.40
C ALA A 230 15.42 -18.67 -6.11
N GLU A 231 14.73 -18.55 -7.23
CA GLU A 231 14.62 -17.28 -7.96
C GLU A 231 13.81 -16.23 -7.19
N VAL A 232 12.71 -16.63 -6.54
CA VAL A 232 11.95 -15.75 -5.64
C VAL A 232 12.86 -15.20 -4.54
N LYS A 233 13.65 -16.08 -3.91
CA LYS A 233 14.61 -15.67 -2.88
C LYS A 233 15.64 -14.68 -3.41
N VAL A 234 16.20 -14.92 -4.59
CA VAL A 234 17.18 -14.02 -5.23
C VAL A 234 16.58 -12.61 -5.46
N ILE A 235 15.34 -12.54 -5.94
CA ILE A 235 14.63 -11.26 -6.17
C ILE A 235 14.41 -10.52 -4.86
N VAL A 236 13.93 -11.20 -3.83
CA VAL A 236 13.68 -10.61 -2.50
C VAL A 236 14.98 -10.15 -1.85
N ASP A 237 16.03 -11.01 -1.83
CA ASP A 237 17.35 -10.68 -1.25
C ASP A 237 17.99 -9.47 -1.94
N LYS A 238 17.88 -9.38 -3.27
CA LYS A 238 18.36 -8.22 -4.04
C LYS A 238 17.64 -6.93 -3.65
N SER A 239 16.33 -7.00 -3.52
CA SER A 239 15.51 -5.84 -3.14
C SER A 239 15.79 -5.40 -1.71
N TYR A 240 15.97 -6.38 -0.79
CA TYR A 240 16.39 -6.13 0.59
C TYR A 240 17.71 -5.38 0.66
N LYS A 241 18.77 -5.89 -0.02
CA LYS A 241 20.10 -5.27 -0.05
C LYS A 241 20.08 -3.84 -0.60
N ASN A 242 19.26 -3.58 -1.63
CA ASN A 242 19.11 -2.24 -2.19
C ASN A 242 18.46 -1.29 -1.18
N ALA A 243 17.40 -1.72 -0.51
CA ALA A 243 16.74 -0.93 0.53
C ALA A 243 17.66 -0.69 1.74
N GLU A 244 18.39 -1.72 2.15
CA GLU A 244 19.38 -1.64 3.24
C GLU A 244 20.45 -0.58 2.95
N LYS A 245 21.00 -0.58 1.73
CA LYS A 245 21.96 0.45 1.32
C LYS A 245 21.38 1.84 1.42
N ILE A 246 20.15 2.06 0.92
CA ILE A 246 19.49 3.37 0.98
C ILE A 246 19.31 3.83 2.44
N ILE A 247 18.86 2.94 3.32
CA ILE A 247 18.60 3.28 4.73
C ILE A 247 19.91 3.57 5.46
N LYS A 248 20.96 2.76 5.25
CA LYS A 248 22.30 2.98 5.83
C LYS A 248 22.90 4.30 5.38
N ASP A 249 22.89 4.58 4.08
CA ASP A 249 23.44 5.82 3.51
C ASP A 249 22.70 7.08 4.02
N LYS A 250 21.42 6.93 4.36
CA LYS A 250 20.54 8.05 4.75
C LYS A 250 19.98 7.91 6.18
N ARG A 251 20.69 7.24 7.07
CA ARG A 251 20.24 6.97 8.46
C ARG A 251 19.78 8.23 9.20
N LYS A 252 20.47 9.39 8.99
CA LYS A 252 20.07 10.66 9.59
C LYS A 252 18.69 11.14 9.11
N ALA A 253 18.33 10.86 7.88
CA ALA A 253 17.01 11.21 7.33
C ALA A 253 15.91 10.35 7.94
N VAL A 254 16.15 9.06 8.19
CA VAL A 254 15.20 8.18 8.91
C VAL A 254 14.87 8.76 10.27
N SER A 255 15.89 9.13 11.05
CA SER A 255 15.72 9.72 12.38
C SER A 255 14.98 11.07 12.37
N TYR A 256 15.16 11.87 11.33
CA TYR A 256 14.44 13.14 11.17
C TYR A 256 12.96 12.92 10.79
N THR A 257 12.69 11.97 9.91
CA THR A 257 11.32 11.68 9.43
C THR A 257 10.46 11.13 10.56
N HIS A 258 10.99 10.27 11.42
CA HIS A 258 10.25 9.74 12.57
C HIS A 258 9.83 10.84 13.56
N LEU A 259 10.68 11.85 13.81
CA LEU A 259 10.34 12.98 14.68
C LEU A 259 9.11 13.74 14.16
N ARG A 260 9.05 14.02 12.85
CA ARG A 260 7.88 14.70 12.26
C ARG A 260 6.60 13.87 12.29
N ALA A 261 6.69 12.54 12.24
CA ALA A 261 5.52 11.68 12.40
C ALA A 261 4.89 11.78 13.80
N HIS A 262 5.68 12.12 14.82
CA HIS A 262 5.20 12.43 16.17
C HIS A 262 4.52 13.80 16.27
N GLU A 263 5.01 14.82 15.55
CA GLU A 263 4.53 16.20 15.62
C GLU A 263 3.17 16.41 14.92
N THR A 264 2.81 15.59 13.95
CA THR A 264 1.53 15.72 13.22
C THR A 264 0.28 15.35 14.03
N ARG A 265 0.40 15.21 15.36
CA ARG A 265 -0.68 14.84 16.27
C ARG A 265 -1.17 15.98 17.17
N THR A 266 -0.63 17.19 17.05
CA THR A 266 -1.08 18.37 17.79
C THR A 266 -2.13 19.15 17.04
#